data_b748ff4e8138ea708dcc4c1608b2bf97
#
_entry.id   b748ff4e8138ea708dcc4c1608b2bf97
#
_cell.length_a   1.000
_cell.length_b   1.000
_cell.length_c   1.000
_cell.angle_alpha   90.00
_cell.angle_beta   90.00
_cell.angle_gamma   90.00
#
_symmetry.space_group_name_H-M   'P 1'
#
loop_
_entity.id
_entity.type
_entity.pdbx_description
1 polymer ?
#
loop_
_entity_poly.entity_id
_entity_poly.type
_entity_poly.pdbx_seq_one_letter_code
_entity_poly.pdbx_strand_id
1 'polypeptide(L)'
;MKKQNNMLFLVMSMLCMQILSAQGMTVSGTVTDAQTGEALVGTQVFVKGTFVGTTTDDNGAFSLSVESGATLMVAYIGYKSQEVSVSAGVGLLSIQLEPDVLKQDEVVVTGLASSVKRRNLATAVAKVSGDELNGAPSQSLDQALGGKFAGVHIRRNTGAPGGGMSVNLRGVATIAGETQPLYVVDGIIVNNFSNQSGIDVISAATGAGSARPQGQPTNRIADINPSDIESIEVLKGASAAAIYGAKASNGVIIITTKRGSAGKTRVNFTQRVGSRSIMHKQGHRVFTQDEAIAQYGEDIASLGNDASGNWANRDIDYEDELYGETGQLRETSLSVSGGSQSTQFFLSGQYLDEGDIIINRGYKRVSGRANLDHRVNDKLKIGTSAYLTNTFSDRGITGNDNTNKSFNFSFGFTPSFLDIRQNADGTWPDHATNPSNPLHTAAVLTNEETVNRAMGSSRLDYNLMRSADMSLDLIGILSADYVGQENTIFSPPDLQDEKGKSNPGQSVLTNHNSLNTNASFNLAHKMDLGGMNLSTTAGYQAETVDYNSSMIMASGMVVTQTNIDQSAATSALQTRRKQQDRGWFVQGE
;
A
#
# COMPACT_ATOMS: atom_id res chain seq x y z
N MET A 1 -23.41 1.48 -34.15
CA MET A 1 -22.64 2.20 -33.12
C MET A 1 -21.93 3.48 -33.63
N LYS A 2 -22.46 4.19 -34.63
CA LYS A 2 -21.89 5.46 -35.17
C LYS A 2 -22.78 6.70 -35.05
N LYS A 3 -23.94 6.59 -34.37
CA LYS A 3 -24.91 7.71 -34.21
C LYS A 3 -25.02 8.28 -32.78
N GLN A 4 -24.39 7.70 -31.79
CA GLN A 4 -24.44 8.20 -30.39
C GLN A 4 -23.33 9.20 -30.02
N ASN A 5 -22.21 9.23 -30.77
CA ASN A 5 -21.11 10.14 -30.45
C ASN A 5 -21.31 11.58 -30.89
N ASN A 6 -22.23 11.85 -31.83
CA ASN A 6 -22.46 13.22 -32.32
C ASN A 6 -23.40 14.03 -31.41
N MET A 7 -24.21 13.39 -30.59
CA MET A 7 -25.13 14.08 -29.66
C MET A 7 -24.40 14.57 -28.39
N LEU A 8 -23.36 13.87 -27.97
CA LEU A 8 -22.52 14.28 -26.82
C LEU A 8 -21.64 15.50 -27.14
N PHE A 9 -21.19 15.62 -28.38
CA PHE A 9 -20.40 16.78 -28.84
C PHE A 9 -21.27 18.05 -29.01
N LEU A 10 -22.54 17.91 -29.38
CA LEU A 10 -23.45 19.03 -29.53
C LEU A 10 -23.93 19.60 -28.20
N VAL A 11 -24.09 18.78 -27.18
CA VAL A 11 -24.46 19.22 -25.82
C VAL A 11 -23.27 19.91 -25.12
N MET A 12 -22.03 19.49 -25.42
CA MET A 12 -20.83 20.12 -24.85
C MET A 12 -20.52 21.49 -25.52
N SER A 13 -20.94 21.72 -26.78
CA SER A 13 -20.74 22.98 -27.45
C SER A 13 -21.79 24.06 -27.10
N MET A 14 -22.97 23.66 -26.59
CA MET A 14 -24.03 24.59 -26.15
C MET A 14 -23.84 25.10 -24.72
N LEU A 15 -22.97 24.48 -23.91
CA LEU A 15 -22.67 24.90 -22.54
C LEU A 15 -21.58 25.99 -22.46
N CYS A 16 -20.92 26.31 -23.56
CA CYS A 16 -19.82 27.30 -23.62
C CYS A 16 -20.26 28.74 -24.01
N MET A 17 -21.53 29.01 -24.10
CA MET A 17 -21.99 30.33 -24.56
C MET A 17 -22.97 31.01 -23.61
N GLN A 18 -22.57 31.24 -22.37
CA GLN A 18 -23.12 32.28 -21.52
C GLN A 18 -22.02 32.88 -20.62
N ILE A 19 -21.09 33.60 -21.20
CA ILE A 19 -20.27 34.55 -20.44
C ILE A 19 -20.97 35.88 -20.48
N LEU A 20 -21.84 36.16 -19.49
CA LEU A 20 -22.23 37.51 -19.17
C LEU A 20 -21.00 38.22 -18.59
N SER A 21 -20.59 39.29 -19.22
CA SER A 21 -19.52 40.18 -18.77
C SER A 21 -20.01 40.91 -17.51
N ALA A 22 -19.71 40.37 -16.33
CA ALA A 22 -19.71 41.14 -15.10
C ALA A 22 -18.45 42.03 -15.13
N GLN A 23 -18.62 43.35 -15.02
CA GLN A 23 -17.50 44.29 -14.87
C GLN A 23 -16.85 44.05 -13.50
N GLY A 24 -15.87 43.17 -13.46
CA GLY A 24 -15.07 42.89 -12.27
C GLY A 24 -14.10 44.05 -12.02
N MET A 25 -14.05 44.50 -10.78
CA MET A 25 -13.02 45.44 -10.29
C MET A 25 -11.77 44.62 -9.90
N THR A 26 -10.59 45.03 -10.38
CA THR A 26 -9.33 44.40 -9.97
C THR A 26 -8.91 44.98 -8.62
N VAL A 27 -8.77 44.12 -7.63
CA VAL A 27 -8.23 44.41 -6.31
C VAL A 27 -6.85 43.85 -6.20
N SER A 28 -5.89 44.65 -5.80
CA SER A 28 -4.50 44.26 -5.55
C SER A 28 -4.12 44.55 -4.09
N GLY A 29 -3.18 43.81 -3.56
CA GLY A 29 -2.74 44.02 -2.19
C GLY A 29 -1.52 43.19 -1.84
N THR A 30 -1.05 43.34 -0.61
CA THR A 30 0.03 42.53 -0.04
C THR A 30 -0.42 41.87 1.25
N VAL A 31 0.07 40.65 1.48
CA VAL A 31 -0.18 39.89 2.71
C VAL A 31 1.16 39.70 3.44
N THR A 32 1.20 40.11 4.70
CA THR A 32 2.39 40.03 5.54
C THR A 32 2.07 39.41 6.89
N ASP A 33 3.09 38.93 7.57
CA ASP A 33 3.03 38.48 8.96
C ASP A 33 2.83 39.68 9.89
N ALA A 34 1.86 39.61 10.80
CA ALA A 34 1.54 40.71 11.73
C ALA A 34 2.61 40.96 12.79
N GLN A 35 3.51 39.99 13.07
CA GLN A 35 4.56 40.10 14.08
C GLN A 35 5.91 40.48 13.48
N THR A 36 6.28 39.86 12.34
CA THR A 36 7.60 40.05 11.72
C THR A 36 7.58 41.06 10.57
N GLY A 37 6.43 41.33 9.98
CA GLY A 37 6.26 42.14 8.76
C GLY A 37 6.77 41.45 7.48
N GLU A 38 7.21 40.21 7.54
CA GLU A 38 7.69 39.47 6.38
C GLU A 38 6.52 39.12 5.41
N ALA A 39 6.82 39.09 4.12
CA ALA A 39 5.87 38.74 3.08
C ALA A 39 5.43 37.26 3.17
N LEU A 40 4.13 37.00 3.15
CA LEU A 40 3.59 35.64 3.18
C LEU A 40 3.34 35.15 1.75
N VAL A 41 4.30 34.38 1.22
CA VAL A 41 4.29 33.80 -0.12
C VAL A 41 3.34 32.62 -0.20
N GLY A 42 2.51 32.52 -1.27
CA GLY A 42 1.58 31.42 -1.44
C GLY A 42 0.31 31.51 -0.58
N THR A 43 0.06 32.68 0.07
CA THR A 43 -1.18 32.92 0.80
C THR A 43 -2.37 32.88 -0.14
N GLN A 44 -3.40 32.12 0.21
CA GLN A 44 -4.63 32.02 -0.57
C GLN A 44 -5.55 33.22 -0.31
N VAL A 45 -5.93 33.93 -1.36
CA VAL A 45 -6.88 35.03 -1.34
C VAL A 45 -8.04 34.71 -2.27
N PHE A 46 -9.24 34.55 -1.73
CA PHE A 46 -10.40 34.15 -2.54
C PHE A 46 -11.68 34.86 -2.08
N VAL A 47 -12.62 34.98 -2.99
CA VAL A 47 -13.93 35.60 -2.71
C VAL A 47 -14.81 34.62 -1.94
N LYS A 48 -15.26 35.02 -0.75
CA LYS A 48 -16.11 34.21 0.14
C LYS A 48 -17.35 33.69 -0.60
N GLY A 49 -17.53 32.36 -0.58
CA GLY A 49 -18.69 31.71 -1.22
C GLY A 49 -18.54 31.45 -2.73
N THR A 50 -17.36 31.73 -3.32
CA THR A 50 -17.11 31.50 -4.74
C THR A 50 -15.80 30.71 -4.96
N PHE A 51 -15.54 30.29 -6.20
CA PHE A 51 -14.28 29.68 -6.60
C PHE A 51 -13.27 30.69 -7.18
N VAL A 52 -13.56 31.99 -7.10
CA VAL A 52 -12.68 33.02 -7.61
C VAL A 52 -11.62 33.34 -6.56
N GLY A 53 -10.37 33.07 -6.87
CA GLY A 53 -9.23 33.28 -5.96
C GLY A 53 -7.90 33.34 -6.67
N THR A 54 -6.86 33.76 -5.92
CA THR A 54 -5.46 33.84 -6.33
C THR A 54 -4.57 33.46 -5.16
N THR A 55 -3.25 33.36 -5.41
CA THR A 55 -2.23 33.20 -4.37
C THR A 55 -1.26 34.39 -4.43
N THR A 56 -0.65 34.72 -3.30
CA THR A 56 0.40 35.74 -3.25
C THR A 56 1.70 35.26 -3.91
N ASP A 57 2.42 36.19 -4.55
CA ASP A 57 3.73 35.99 -5.15
C ASP A 57 4.88 36.04 -4.09
N ASP A 58 6.13 36.03 -4.56
CA ASP A 58 7.35 36.05 -3.73
C ASP A 58 7.49 37.33 -2.87
N ASN A 59 6.75 38.38 -3.17
CA ASN A 59 6.71 39.62 -2.39
C ASN A 59 5.45 39.72 -1.52
N GLY A 60 4.66 38.64 -1.43
CA GLY A 60 3.38 38.61 -0.74
C GLY A 60 2.27 39.38 -1.48
N ALA A 61 2.48 39.79 -2.74
CA ALA A 61 1.52 40.55 -3.50
C ALA A 61 0.49 39.67 -4.21
N PHE A 62 -0.75 40.13 -4.30
CA PHE A 62 -1.82 39.47 -5.03
C PHE A 62 -2.61 40.45 -5.90
N SER A 63 -3.24 39.92 -6.93
CA SER A 63 -4.19 40.63 -7.77
C SER A 63 -5.36 39.72 -8.12
N LEU A 64 -6.60 40.18 -7.90
CA LEU A 64 -7.81 39.39 -8.07
C LEU A 64 -8.95 40.25 -8.63
N SER A 65 -9.64 39.77 -9.64
CA SER A 65 -10.83 40.43 -10.18
C SER A 65 -12.06 40.00 -9.36
N VAL A 66 -12.77 40.97 -8.78
CA VAL A 66 -13.90 40.73 -7.88
C VAL A 66 -15.05 41.67 -8.18
N GLU A 67 -16.25 41.31 -7.75
CA GLU A 67 -17.39 42.21 -7.80
C GLU A 67 -17.34 43.24 -6.64
N SER A 68 -17.87 44.44 -6.87
CA SER A 68 -17.94 45.45 -5.83
C SER A 68 -18.82 45.00 -4.65
N GLY A 69 -18.30 45.12 -3.43
CA GLY A 69 -18.95 44.62 -2.21
C GLY A 69 -18.60 43.17 -1.86
N ALA A 70 -17.72 42.51 -2.61
CA ALA A 70 -17.26 41.17 -2.29
C ALA A 70 -16.47 41.14 -0.97
N THR A 71 -16.57 40.03 -0.24
CA THR A 71 -15.72 39.76 0.94
C THR A 71 -14.62 38.79 0.54
N LEU A 72 -13.38 39.19 0.68
CA LEU A 72 -12.22 38.32 0.49
C LEU A 72 -11.97 37.51 1.76
N MET A 73 -11.66 36.24 1.58
CA MET A 73 -11.11 35.38 2.62
C MET A 73 -9.63 35.18 2.33
N VAL A 74 -8.79 35.52 3.30
CA VAL A 74 -7.33 35.37 3.22
C VAL A 74 -6.91 34.28 4.20
N ALA A 75 -6.28 33.24 3.70
CA ALA A 75 -5.88 32.08 4.48
C ALA A 75 -4.46 31.63 4.14
N TYR A 76 -3.66 31.40 5.16
CA TYR A 76 -2.31 30.86 5.05
C TYR A 76 -2.08 29.79 6.13
N ILE A 77 -1.32 28.76 5.80
CA ILE A 77 -1.03 27.68 6.75
C ILE A 77 -0.23 28.23 7.93
N GLY A 78 -0.72 28.00 9.15
CA GLY A 78 -0.11 28.53 10.37
C GLY A 78 -0.59 29.91 10.79
N TYR A 79 -1.57 30.50 10.11
CA TYR A 79 -2.12 31.83 10.40
C TYR A 79 -3.64 31.78 10.57
N LYS A 80 -4.19 32.72 11.34
CA LYS A 80 -5.64 32.92 11.45
C LYS A 80 -6.17 33.45 10.13
N SER A 81 -7.20 32.81 9.60
CA SER A 81 -7.89 33.30 8.39
C SER A 81 -8.60 34.64 8.68
N GLN A 82 -8.49 35.58 7.76
CA GLN A 82 -9.07 36.91 7.90
C GLN A 82 -10.08 37.19 6.78
N GLU A 83 -11.20 37.80 7.14
CA GLU A 83 -12.18 38.27 6.17
C GLU A 83 -11.96 39.78 5.93
N VAL A 84 -11.89 40.19 4.67
CA VAL A 84 -11.69 41.59 4.25
C VAL A 84 -12.77 41.98 3.26
N SER A 85 -13.62 42.94 3.64
CA SER A 85 -14.66 43.47 2.74
C SER A 85 -14.08 44.47 1.76
N VAL A 86 -14.37 44.29 0.49
CA VAL A 86 -13.88 45.15 -0.60
C VAL A 86 -14.96 46.14 -0.99
N SER A 87 -14.74 47.43 -0.72
CA SER A 87 -15.62 48.52 -1.15
C SER A 87 -15.15 49.13 -2.47
N ALA A 88 -16.05 49.73 -3.22
CA ALA A 88 -15.72 50.44 -4.46
C ALA A 88 -14.73 51.60 -4.17
N GLY A 89 -13.56 51.58 -4.85
CA GLY A 89 -12.53 52.62 -4.71
C GLY A 89 -11.33 52.25 -3.83
N VAL A 90 -11.23 51.03 -3.29
CA VAL A 90 -10.07 50.54 -2.55
C VAL A 90 -8.96 50.21 -3.55
N GLY A 91 -7.83 50.97 -3.51
CA GLY A 91 -6.72 50.79 -4.44
C GLY A 91 -5.78 49.61 -4.07
N LEU A 92 -5.10 49.71 -2.95
CA LEU A 92 -4.16 48.65 -2.47
C LEU A 92 -4.58 48.19 -1.07
N LEU A 93 -4.76 46.89 -0.92
CA LEU A 93 -5.05 46.27 0.37
C LEU A 93 -3.72 45.84 1.05
N SER A 94 -3.52 46.28 2.29
CA SER A 94 -2.47 45.72 3.15
C SER A 94 -3.11 44.82 4.20
N ILE A 95 -2.84 43.53 4.13
CA ILE A 95 -3.44 42.52 4.99
C ILE A 95 -2.35 41.93 5.86
N GLN A 96 -2.54 42.00 7.16
CA GLN A 96 -1.64 41.41 8.12
C GLN A 96 -2.31 40.21 8.77
N LEU A 97 -1.73 39.02 8.57
CA LEU A 97 -2.24 37.80 9.20
C LEU A 97 -1.54 37.57 10.54
N GLU A 98 -2.33 37.34 11.57
CA GLU A 98 -1.80 36.92 12.87
C GLU A 98 -1.43 35.44 12.82
N PRO A 99 -0.20 35.05 13.30
CA PRO A 99 0.15 33.65 13.46
C PRO A 99 -0.90 32.93 14.31
N ASP A 100 -1.40 31.83 13.80
CA ASP A 100 -2.27 30.94 14.58
C ASP A 100 -1.39 30.00 15.38
N VAL A 101 -1.02 30.44 16.59
CA VAL A 101 -0.14 29.66 17.49
C VAL A 101 -0.67 28.25 17.76
N LEU A 102 -1.97 28.03 17.57
CA LEU A 102 -2.60 26.71 17.69
C LEU A 102 -2.35 25.82 16.46
N LYS A 103 -1.92 26.40 15.32
CA LYS A 103 -1.59 25.67 14.08
C LYS A 103 -0.10 25.54 13.80
N GLN A 104 0.76 26.26 14.51
CA GLN A 104 2.22 26.20 14.32
C GLN A 104 2.89 24.96 14.93
N ASP A 105 2.24 24.31 15.89
CA ASP A 105 2.77 23.08 16.46
C ASP A 105 2.35 21.89 15.59
N GLU A 106 3.33 21.12 15.17
CA GLU A 106 3.11 19.83 14.51
C GLU A 106 2.17 18.95 15.37
N VAL A 107 0.97 18.75 14.88
CA VAL A 107 -0.05 17.95 15.56
C VAL A 107 0.13 16.51 15.15
N VAL A 108 0.31 15.64 16.12
CA VAL A 108 0.42 14.20 15.93
C VAL A 108 -0.89 13.55 16.31
N VAL A 109 -1.39 12.67 15.47
CA VAL A 109 -2.58 11.85 15.78
C VAL A 109 -2.15 10.76 16.75
N THR A 110 -2.49 10.91 18.02
CA THR A 110 -2.06 9.95 19.07
C THR A 110 -3.07 8.84 19.32
N GLY A 111 -4.23 8.87 18.64
CA GLY A 111 -5.26 7.86 18.82
C GLY A 111 -6.51 8.14 18.00
N LEU A 112 -7.57 7.37 18.23
CA LEU A 112 -8.83 7.43 17.48
C LEU A 112 -9.54 8.80 17.57
N ALA A 113 -9.21 9.63 18.55
CA ALA A 113 -9.88 10.91 18.77
C ALA A 113 -8.97 12.07 19.17
N SER A 114 -7.73 11.82 19.55
CA SER A 114 -6.83 12.86 20.06
C SER A 114 -5.74 13.21 19.06
N SER A 115 -5.62 14.49 18.78
CA SER A 115 -4.45 15.07 18.15
C SER A 115 -3.74 15.95 19.17
N VAL A 116 -2.49 15.63 19.49
CA VAL A 116 -1.71 16.30 20.52
C VAL A 116 -0.51 16.99 19.88
N LYS A 117 -0.13 18.14 20.41
CA LYS A 117 1.10 18.80 19.97
C LYS A 117 2.29 17.89 20.24
N ARG A 118 3.16 17.70 19.24
CA ARG A 118 4.33 16.80 19.34
C ARG A 118 5.18 17.03 20.60
N ARG A 119 5.34 18.28 21.00
CA ARG A 119 6.08 18.66 22.22
C ARG A 119 5.46 18.17 23.52
N ASN A 120 4.16 17.91 23.51
CA ASN A 120 3.37 17.49 24.69
C ASN A 120 3.22 15.97 24.78
N LEU A 121 3.80 15.23 23.82
CA LEU A 121 3.71 13.77 23.81
C LEU A 121 4.67 13.15 24.81
N ALA A 122 4.11 12.42 25.76
CA ALA A 122 4.88 11.54 26.66
C ALA A 122 5.48 10.31 25.93
N THR A 123 5.12 10.11 24.66
CA THR A 123 5.48 8.93 23.84
C THR A 123 6.39 9.33 22.70
N ALA A 124 7.40 8.51 22.41
CA ALA A 124 8.26 8.72 21.25
C ALA A 124 7.49 8.42 19.94
N VAL A 125 7.09 9.45 19.23
CA VAL A 125 6.46 9.38 17.91
C VAL A 125 7.45 9.83 16.85
N ALA A 126 7.60 9.03 15.82
CA ALA A 126 8.35 9.39 14.62
C ALA A 126 7.37 9.56 13.45
N LYS A 127 7.51 10.65 12.67
CA LYS A 127 6.66 10.99 11.54
C LYS A 127 7.50 11.16 10.29
N VAL A 128 6.96 10.70 9.16
CA VAL A 128 7.50 10.93 7.81
C VAL A 128 6.35 11.45 6.94
N SER A 129 6.62 12.48 6.17
CA SER A 129 5.64 13.06 5.24
C SER A 129 5.52 12.24 3.96
N GLY A 130 4.39 12.38 3.26
CA GLY A 130 4.18 11.76 1.95
C GLY A 130 5.18 12.23 0.90
N ASP A 131 5.62 13.47 0.97
CA ASP A 131 6.63 14.02 0.05
C ASP A 131 8.00 13.36 0.26
N GLU A 132 8.39 13.10 1.50
CA GLU A 132 9.62 12.34 1.81
C GLU A 132 9.52 10.87 1.36
N LEU A 133 8.32 10.28 1.38
CA LEU A 133 8.07 8.92 0.90
C LEU A 133 8.14 8.84 -0.63
N ASN A 134 7.64 9.86 -1.32
CA ASN A 134 7.57 9.91 -2.79
C ASN A 134 8.82 10.50 -3.44
N GLY A 135 9.78 10.98 -2.67
CA GLY A 135 11.03 11.59 -3.14
C GLY A 135 11.98 10.62 -3.85
N ALA A 136 11.83 9.32 -3.64
CA ALA A 136 12.48 8.28 -4.44
C ALA A 136 11.39 7.47 -5.15
N PRO A 137 11.60 6.97 -6.37
CA PRO A 137 10.67 6.08 -7.05
C PRO A 137 10.59 4.76 -6.28
N SER A 138 9.72 4.72 -5.26
CA SER A 138 9.47 3.53 -4.47
C SER A 138 8.19 2.85 -4.97
N GLN A 139 8.31 1.59 -5.34
CA GLN A 139 7.21 0.79 -5.89
C GLN A 139 6.29 0.24 -4.80
N SER A 140 6.83 0.11 -3.60
CA SER A 140 6.15 -0.46 -2.45
C SER A 140 6.40 0.37 -1.18
N LEU A 141 5.48 0.25 -0.23
CA LEU A 141 5.55 1.00 1.02
C LEU A 141 6.82 0.68 1.84
N ASP A 142 7.31 -0.56 1.75
CA ASP A 142 8.55 -0.99 2.43
C ASP A 142 9.79 -0.27 1.90
N GLN A 143 9.86 -0.06 0.59
CA GLN A 143 10.95 0.71 -0.01
C GLN A 143 10.91 2.16 0.44
N ALA A 144 9.71 2.75 0.45
CA ALA A 144 9.52 4.13 0.87
C ALA A 144 9.87 4.37 2.34
N LEU A 145 9.64 3.38 3.21
CA LEU A 145 9.87 3.47 4.65
C LEU A 145 11.29 3.08 5.07
N GLY A 146 12.03 2.35 4.23
CA GLY A 146 13.38 1.87 4.56
C GLY A 146 14.31 2.99 4.99
N GLY A 147 14.92 2.86 6.18
CA GLY A 147 15.88 3.83 6.73
C GLY A 147 15.29 5.16 7.23
N LYS A 148 13.96 5.39 7.12
CA LYS A 148 13.33 6.66 7.51
C LYS A 148 13.09 6.79 9.01
N PHE A 149 13.05 5.71 9.74
CA PHE A 149 12.73 5.71 11.16
C PHE A 149 13.82 5.08 12.02
N ALA A 150 14.35 5.80 12.99
CA ALA A 150 15.29 5.25 13.96
C ALA A 150 14.61 4.15 14.82
N GLY A 151 15.26 2.99 15.00
CA GLY A 151 14.75 1.87 15.80
C GLY A 151 13.53 1.15 15.19
N VAL A 152 13.32 1.29 13.88
CA VAL A 152 12.35 0.54 13.09
C VAL A 152 13.13 -0.31 12.10
N HIS A 153 13.00 -1.63 12.20
CA HIS A 153 13.60 -2.57 11.27
C HIS A 153 12.55 -2.99 10.24
N ILE A 154 12.76 -2.56 9.00
CA ILE A 154 11.92 -2.92 7.87
C ILE A 154 12.72 -3.86 6.99
N ARG A 155 12.19 -5.05 6.78
CA ARG A 155 12.80 -6.08 5.94
C ARG A 155 11.77 -6.57 4.94
N ARG A 156 12.18 -6.64 3.68
CA ARG A 156 11.39 -7.31 2.66
C ARG A 156 11.34 -8.80 2.95
N ASN A 157 10.18 -9.39 2.78
CA ASN A 157 10.02 -10.84 2.89
C ASN A 157 10.57 -11.54 1.64
N THR A 158 10.55 -10.85 0.50
CA THR A 158 11.01 -11.34 -0.79
C THR A 158 11.45 -10.17 -1.68
N GLY A 159 12.29 -10.43 -2.67
CA GLY A 159 12.64 -9.49 -3.74
C GLY A 159 11.61 -9.41 -4.87
N ALA A 160 10.64 -10.34 -4.92
CA ALA A 160 9.64 -10.40 -5.96
C ALA A 160 8.71 -9.16 -5.97
N PRO A 161 8.19 -8.76 -7.14
CA PRO A 161 7.18 -7.73 -7.26
C PRO A 161 5.96 -8.00 -6.37
N GLY A 162 5.40 -6.96 -5.73
CA GLY A 162 4.28 -7.11 -4.81
C GLY A 162 4.59 -7.91 -3.53
N GLY A 163 5.87 -8.19 -3.27
CA GLY A 163 6.31 -8.86 -2.04
C GLY A 163 5.97 -8.07 -0.78
N GLY A 164 5.62 -8.78 0.28
CA GLY A 164 5.30 -8.18 1.57
C GLY A 164 6.55 -7.75 2.35
N MET A 165 6.31 -7.03 3.44
CA MET A 165 7.36 -6.58 4.36
C MET A 165 7.12 -7.05 5.78
N SER A 166 8.20 -7.23 6.53
CA SER A 166 8.19 -7.42 7.97
C SER A 166 8.72 -6.17 8.64
N VAL A 167 7.92 -5.62 9.55
CA VAL A 167 8.27 -4.43 10.33
C VAL A 167 8.38 -4.82 11.79
N ASN A 168 9.50 -4.52 12.43
CA ASN A 168 9.70 -4.73 13.85
C ASN A 168 10.11 -3.40 14.51
N LEU A 169 9.38 -3.03 15.55
CA LEU A 169 9.66 -1.85 16.34
C LEU A 169 10.47 -2.28 17.59
N ARG A 170 11.69 -1.75 17.75
CA ARG A 170 12.59 -2.06 18.88
C ARG A 170 13.01 -3.54 18.99
N GLY A 171 12.90 -4.30 17.91
CA GLY A 171 13.26 -5.71 17.86
C GLY A 171 12.10 -6.68 18.02
N VAL A 172 12.43 -7.97 18.10
CA VAL A 172 11.46 -9.07 18.25
C VAL A 172 11.13 -9.24 19.73
N ALA A 173 9.88 -9.03 20.11
CA ALA A 173 9.42 -9.04 21.50
C ALA A 173 8.80 -10.39 21.94
N THR A 174 8.57 -11.32 21.01
CA THR A 174 7.90 -12.60 21.29
C THR A 174 8.47 -13.73 20.44
N ILE A 175 8.49 -14.94 21.00
CA ILE A 175 8.94 -16.16 20.29
C ILE A 175 7.78 -16.79 19.51
N ALA A 176 6.55 -16.70 20.01
CA ALA A 176 5.40 -17.42 19.47
C ALA A 176 4.24 -16.52 18.99
N GLY A 177 4.24 -15.24 19.36
CA GLY A 177 3.19 -14.27 18.99
C GLY A 177 3.50 -13.50 17.71
N GLU A 178 2.57 -12.62 17.33
CA GLU A 178 2.80 -11.65 16.26
C GLU A 178 3.89 -10.64 16.69
N THR A 179 4.83 -10.38 15.80
CA THR A 179 5.94 -9.42 16.03
C THR A 179 5.74 -8.11 15.31
N GLN A 180 4.79 -8.07 14.39
CA GLN A 180 4.50 -6.87 13.60
C GLN A 180 3.67 -5.85 14.39
N PRO A 181 3.83 -4.55 14.13
CA PRO A 181 3.00 -3.51 14.72
C PRO A 181 1.57 -3.57 14.17
N LEU A 182 0.66 -2.96 14.90
CA LEU A 182 -0.70 -2.70 14.43
C LEU A 182 -0.67 -1.61 13.35
N TYR A 183 -1.40 -1.80 12.26
CA TYR A 183 -1.56 -0.78 11.22
C TYR A 183 -2.94 -0.16 11.30
N VAL A 184 -2.97 1.18 11.24
CA VAL A 184 -4.20 1.97 11.23
C VAL A 184 -4.16 2.92 10.05
N VAL A 185 -5.11 2.84 9.13
CA VAL A 185 -5.21 3.69 7.94
C VAL A 185 -6.49 4.51 8.02
N ASP A 186 -6.39 5.82 8.12
CA ASP A 186 -7.55 6.74 8.27
C ASP A 186 -8.54 6.30 9.37
N GLY A 187 -8.03 5.75 10.47
CA GLY A 187 -8.82 5.22 11.58
C GLY A 187 -9.34 3.79 11.39
N ILE A 188 -9.05 3.14 10.27
CA ILE A 188 -9.36 1.74 10.00
C ILE A 188 -8.26 0.88 10.60
N ILE A 189 -8.58 -0.04 11.50
CA ILE A 189 -7.64 -1.09 11.92
C ILE A 189 -7.51 -2.09 10.78
N VAL A 190 -6.32 -2.14 10.19
CA VAL A 190 -6.06 -2.89 8.95
C VAL A 190 -5.70 -4.33 9.26
N ASN A 191 -6.32 -5.24 8.54
CA ASN A 191 -5.90 -6.63 8.53
C ASN A 191 -4.57 -6.77 7.77
N ASN A 192 -3.54 -7.24 8.47
CA ASN A 192 -2.20 -7.46 7.90
C ASN A 192 -1.75 -8.92 8.01
N PHE A 193 -2.67 -9.88 8.02
CA PHE A 193 -2.32 -11.29 8.08
C PHE A 193 -1.54 -11.73 6.84
N SER A 194 -0.56 -12.60 7.07
CA SER A 194 0.09 -13.38 6.02
C SER A 194 -0.63 -14.72 5.93
N ASN A 195 -1.37 -14.91 4.85
CA ASN A 195 -2.12 -16.14 4.63
C ASN A 195 -1.26 -17.21 3.95
N GLN A 196 -1.56 -18.47 4.21
CA GLN A 196 -0.93 -19.59 3.50
C GLN A 196 -1.44 -19.63 2.06
N SER A 197 -0.53 -19.58 1.08
CA SER A 197 -0.88 -19.75 -0.33
C SER A 197 -1.15 -21.22 -0.71
N GLY A 198 -0.58 -22.14 0.07
CA GLY A 198 -0.58 -23.57 -0.23
C GLY A 198 0.71 -24.06 -0.92
N ILE A 199 1.65 -23.16 -1.24
CA ILE A 199 2.91 -23.54 -1.89
C ILE A 199 3.72 -24.54 -1.06
N ASP A 200 3.60 -24.49 0.27
CA ASP A 200 4.27 -25.40 1.18
C ASP A 200 3.83 -26.87 1.01
N VAL A 201 2.65 -27.10 0.42
CA VAL A 201 2.18 -28.46 0.05
C VAL A 201 3.00 -28.98 -1.13
N ILE A 202 3.20 -28.14 -2.14
CA ILE A 202 3.94 -28.48 -3.37
C ILE A 202 5.41 -28.67 -3.07
N SER A 203 6.00 -27.79 -2.26
CA SER A 203 7.43 -27.82 -1.90
C SER A 203 7.76 -28.78 -0.76
N ALA A 204 6.76 -29.40 -0.13
CA ALA A 204 6.90 -30.18 1.10
C ALA A 204 7.76 -29.46 2.18
N ALA A 205 7.80 -28.13 2.15
CA ALA A 205 8.61 -27.32 3.05
C ALA A 205 8.16 -27.44 4.50
N THR A 206 6.88 -27.77 4.70
CA THR A 206 6.33 -28.07 6.01
C THR A 206 5.67 -29.44 5.98
N GLY A 207 5.93 -30.29 6.98
CA GLY A 207 5.09 -31.47 7.19
C GLY A 207 3.64 -31.02 7.32
N ALA A 208 2.69 -31.89 6.94
CA ALA A 208 1.26 -31.64 7.00
C ALA A 208 0.85 -31.21 8.42
N GLY A 209 0.81 -29.92 8.69
CA GLY A 209 0.45 -29.37 10.00
C GLY A 209 1.29 -28.18 10.50
N SER A 210 2.28 -27.70 9.76
CA SER A 210 2.95 -26.47 10.16
C SER A 210 1.99 -25.28 10.07
N ALA A 211 1.79 -24.61 11.19
CA ALA A 211 0.91 -23.47 11.29
C ALA A 211 1.48 -22.18 10.66
N ARG A 212 2.72 -22.20 10.18
CA ARG A 212 3.39 -21.02 9.61
C ARG A 212 3.82 -21.25 8.18
N PRO A 213 3.48 -20.32 7.26
CA PRO A 213 3.97 -20.36 5.89
C PRO A 213 5.51 -20.34 5.85
N GLN A 214 6.10 -21.26 5.10
CA GLN A 214 7.55 -21.32 4.84
C GLN A 214 7.88 -20.73 3.46
N GLY A 215 6.86 -20.54 2.62
CA GLY A 215 6.99 -19.82 1.36
C GLY A 215 7.26 -18.33 1.58
N GLN A 216 7.21 -17.55 0.51
CA GLN A 216 7.40 -16.10 0.57
C GLN A 216 6.12 -15.42 1.06
N PRO A 217 5.97 -15.11 2.36
CA PRO A 217 4.75 -14.55 2.88
C PRO A 217 4.55 -13.13 2.37
N THR A 218 3.39 -12.88 1.80
CA THR A 218 2.92 -11.53 1.49
C THR A 218 1.98 -11.07 2.57
N ASN A 219 2.08 -9.81 2.94
CA ASN A 219 1.16 -9.22 3.89
C ASN A 219 0.30 -8.14 3.21
N ARG A 220 -0.85 -7.86 3.80
CA ARG A 220 -1.87 -7.01 3.18
C ARG A 220 -1.55 -5.51 3.22
N ILE A 221 -0.48 -5.10 3.91
CA ILE A 221 -0.02 -3.71 3.86
C ILE A 221 0.59 -3.35 2.48
N ALA A 222 1.08 -4.34 1.74
CA ALA A 222 1.59 -4.17 0.38
C ALA A 222 0.48 -3.77 -0.62
N ASP A 223 -0.79 -4.01 -0.29
CA ASP A 223 -1.92 -3.64 -1.15
C ASP A 223 -2.18 -2.12 -1.16
N ILE A 224 -1.63 -1.36 -0.21
CA ILE A 224 -1.84 0.09 -0.09
C ILE A 224 -0.97 0.83 -1.10
N ASN A 225 -1.58 1.79 -1.81
CA ASN A 225 -0.86 2.66 -2.74
C ASN A 225 -0.04 3.73 -1.98
N PRO A 226 1.30 3.71 -2.07
CA PRO A 226 2.12 4.71 -1.38
C PRO A 226 1.88 6.15 -1.84
N SER A 227 1.46 6.35 -3.10
CA SER A 227 1.20 7.67 -3.67
C SER A 227 0.00 8.39 -3.04
N ASP A 228 -0.90 7.64 -2.39
CA ASP A 228 -2.07 8.18 -1.68
C ASP A 228 -1.75 8.63 -0.24
N ILE A 229 -0.54 8.39 0.25
CA ILE A 229 -0.16 8.64 1.64
C ILE A 229 0.22 10.11 1.82
N GLU A 230 -0.34 10.74 2.84
CA GLU A 230 0.00 12.09 3.30
C GLU A 230 1.10 12.06 4.37
N SER A 231 0.97 11.14 5.33
CA SER A 231 1.97 10.95 6.39
C SER A 231 1.89 9.57 7.01
N ILE A 232 3.02 9.14 7.56
CA ILE A 232 3.11 7.93 8.39
C ILE A 232 3.67 8.31 9.74
N GLU A 233 3.00 7.89 10.79
CA GLU A 233 3.40 8.08 12.17
C GLU A 233 3.63 6.73 12.83
N VAL A 234 4.76 6.59 13.53
CA VAL A 234 5.13 5.36 14.23
C VAL A 234 5.12 5.60 15.72
N LEU A 235 4.15 4.99 16.39
CA LEU A 235 4.03 5.00 17.84
C LEU A 235 4.83 3.83 18.43
N LYS A 236 6.00 4.16 19.02
CA LYS A 236 6.94 3.16 19.52
C LYS A 236 6.71 2.94 21.01
N GLY A 237 6.02 1.89 21.37
CA GLY A 237 5.93 1.45 22.76
C GLY A 237 4.54 1.22 23.31
N ALA A 238 4.49 0.64 24.51
CA ALA A 238 3.26 0.20 25.14
C ALA A 238 2.29 1.34 25.54
N SER A 239 2.79 2.57 25.72
CA SER A 239 1.93 3.72 26.02
C SER A 239 1.06 4.12 24.82
N ALA A 240 1.54 3.91 23.60
CA ALA A 240 0.73 4.03 22.40
C ALA A 240 -0.31 2.90 22.29
N ALA A 241 0.01 1.74 22.86
CA ALA A 241 -0.87 0.59 22.91
C ALA A 241 -2.10 0.78 23.80
N ALA A 242 -2.05 1.67 24.76
CA ALA A 242 -3.16 1.89 25.70
C ALA A 242 -4.47 2.28 24.99
N ILE A 243 -4.38 2.97 23.85
CA ILE A 243 -5.54 3.41 23.08
C ILE A 243 -6.10 2.29 22.18
N TYR A 244 -5.19 1.44 21.65
CA TYR A 244 -5.55 0.36 20.70
C TYR A 244 -5.62 -1.02 21.37
N GLY A 245 -5.39 -1.09 22.70
CA GLY A 245 -5.42 -2.33 23.48
C GLY A 245 -4.21 -3.24 23.24
N ALA A 246 -4.31 -4.49 23.69
CA ALA A 246 -3.23 -5.48 23.67
C ALA A 246 -2.68 -5.77 22.25
N LYS A 247 -3.46 -5.57 21.19
CA LYS A 247 -3.02 -5.73 19.79
C LYS A 247 -1.90 -4.79 19.40
N ALA A 248 -1.77 -3.66 20.08
CA ALA A 248 -0.74 -2.66 19.85
C ALA A 248 0.51 -2.84 20.73
N SER A 249 0.67 -4.00 21.39
CA SER A 249 1.85 -4.31 22.24
C SER A 249 3.18 -4.14 21.51
N ASN A 250 3.20 -4.40 20.19
CA ASN A 250 4.38 -4.22 19.32
C ASN A 250 4.48 -2.81 18.72
N GLY A 251 3.63 -1.86 19.17
CA GLY A 251 3.52 -0.51 18.64
C GLY A 251 2.45 -0.36 17.54
N VAL A 252 2.29 0.86 17.05
CA VAL A 252 1.27 1.19 16.04
C VAL A 252 1.91 2.00 14.92
N ILE A 253 1.56 1.69 13.68
CA ILE A 253 1.86 2.50 12.51
C ILE A 253 0.55 3.11 12.04
N ILE A 254 0.47 4.44 12.12
CA ILE A 254 -0.70 5.21 11.68
C ILE A 254 -0.36 5.77 10.30
N ILE A 255 -1.20 5.48 9.32
CA ILE A 255 -1.11 5.96 7.95
C ILE A 255 -2.27 6.91 7.72
N THR A 256 -1.94 8.16 7.45
CA THR A 256 -2.91 9.17 7.04
C THR A 256 -2.83 9.35 5.53
N THR A 257 -3.98 9.29 4.86
CA THR A 257 -4.03 9.45 3.41
C THR A 257 -4.37 10.86 2.99
N LYS A 258 -4.00 11.22 1.77
CA LYS A 258 -4.22 12.54 1.18
C LYS A 258 -5.70 12.90 1.19
N ARG A 259 -5.99 14.16 1.54
CA ARG A 259 -7.34 14.72 1.58
C ARG A 259 -7.44 15.95 0.68
N GLY A 260 -8.65 16.37 0.40
CA GLY A 260 -8.90 17.61 -0.30
C GLY A 260 -8.55 18.83 0.54
N SER A 261 -8.37 19.94 -0.14
CA SER A 261 -8.23 21.27 0.48
C SER A 261 -9.19 22.26 -0.21
N ALA A 262 -9.60 23.29 0.53
CA ALA A 262 -10.39 24.35 -0.06
C ALA A 262 -9.55 25.09 -1.12
N GLY A 263 -10.15 25.38 -2.27
CA GLY A 263 -9.50 26.09 -3.37
C GLY A 263 -9.75 25.46 -4.73
N LYS A 264 -8.97 25.89 -5.72
CA LYS A 264 -9.09 25.38 -7.10
C LYS A 264 -8.82 23.89 -7.16
N THR A 265 -9.59 23.19 -7.97
CA THR A 265 -9.34 21.76 -8.25
C THR A 265 -7.96 21.58 -8.88
N ARG A 266 -7.17 20.67 -8.30
CA ARG A 266 -5.85 20.26 -8.79
C ARG A 266 -5.96 18.86 -9.35
N VAL A 267 -5.37 18.67 -10.52
CA VAL A 267 -5.26 17.36 -11.18
C VAL A 267 -3.79 17.02 -11.31
N ASN A 268 -3.40 15.87 -10.80
CA ASN A 268 -2.05 15.35 -10.93
C ASN A 268 -2.10 14.05 -11.72
N PHE A 269 -1.34 13.99 -12.79
CA PHE A 269 -1.11 12.78 -13.59
C PHE A 269 0.36 12.40 -13.48
N THR A 270 0.62 11.14 -13.16
CA THR A 270 1.98 10.62 -13.06
C THR A 270 2.08 9.35 -13.88
N GLN A 271 3.06 9.32 -14.78
CA GLN A 271 3.45 8.13 -15.51
C GLN A 271 4.89 7.78 -15.15
N ARG A 272 5.11 6.55 -14.65
CA ARG A 272 6.43 6.02 -14.39
C ARG A 272 6.68 4.81 -15.28
N VAL A 273 7.85 4.77 -15.89
CA VAL A 273 8.32 3.64 -16.68
C VAL A 273 9.73 3.32 -16.21
N GLY A 274 10.01 2.06 -16.03
CA GLY A 274 11.31 1.59 -15.57
C GLY A 274 11.59 0.17 -16.00
N SER A 275 12.77 -0.31 -15.66
CA SER A 275 13.18 -1.69 -15.85
C SER A 275 13.92 -2.19 -14.62
N ARG A 276 13.84 -3.49 -14.40
CA ARG A 276 14.51 -4.20 -13.33
C ARG A 276 15.33 -5.32 -13.93
N SER A 277 16.57 -5.44 -13.52
CA SER A 277 17.45 -6.55 -13.90
C SER A 277 18.25 -7.03 -12.70
N ILE A 278 18.83 -8.19 -12.80
CA ILE A 278 19.75 -8.69 -11.78
C ILE A 278 20.96 -7.75 -11.66
N MET A 279 21.29 -7.35 -10.45
CA MET A 279 22.39 -6.41 -10.21
C MET A 279 23.74 -7.10 -10.10
N HIS A 280 23.76 -8.25 -9.44
CA HIS A 280 24.96 -9.05 -9.25
C HIS A 280 24.62 -10.52 -9.44
N LYS A 281 25.27 -11.15 -10.43
CA LYS A 281 25.23 -12.60 -10.59
C LYS A 281 26.20 -13.25 -9.60
N GLN A 282 25.81 -14.40 -9.07
CA GLN A 282 26.69 -15.23 -8.23
C GLN A 282 27.76 -15.91 -9.09
N GLY A 283 27.43 -16.12 -10.36
CA GLY A 283 28.25 -16.84 -11.30
C GLY A 283 28.10 -18.37 -11.16
N HIS A 284 28.71 -19.09 -12.07
CA HIS A 284 28.66 -20.55 -12.10
C HIS A 284 30.05 -21.13 -12.37
N ARG A 285 30.18 -22.40 -12.05
CA ARG A 285 31.41 -23.14 -12.32
C ARG A 285 31.37 -23.67 -13.74
N VAL A 286 32.43 -23.40 -14.51
CA VAL A 286 32.72 -24.07 -15.79
C VAL A 286 33.49 -25.34 -15.52
N PHE A 287 33.08 -26.43 -16.10
CA PHE A 287 33.69 -27.74 -15.89
C PHE A 287 34.55 -28.18 -17.08
N THR A 288 35.75 -28.68 -16.83
CA THR A 288 36.45 -29.54 -17.76
C THR A 288 35.87 -30.94 -17.70
N GLN A 289 36.15 -31.78 -18.71
CA GLN A 289 35.67 -33.15 -18.72
C GLN A 289 36.15 -33.95 -17.49
N ASP A 290 37.43 -33.81 -17.14
CA ASP A 290 38.03 -34.51 -16.00
C ASP A 290 37.38 -34.10 -14.66
N GLU A 291 37.08 -32.81 -14.50
CA GLU A 291 36.37 -32.32 -13.32
C GLU A 291 34.92 -32.81 -13.25
N ALA A 292 34.22 -32.86 -14.41
CA ALA A 292 32.88 -33.41 -14.49
C ALA A 292 32.86 -34.92 -14.12
N ILE A 293 33.80 -35.68 -14.66
CA ILE A 293 33.97 -37.10 -14.32
C ILE A 293 34.29 -37.29 -12.83
N ALA A 294 35.21 -36.51 -12.31
CA ALA A 294 35.61 -36.60 -10.90
C ALA A 294 34.47 -36.29 -9.93
N GLN A 295 33.57 -35.35 -10.28
CA GLN A 295 32.50 -34.91 -9.42
C GLN A 295 31.20 -35.70 -9.61
N TYR A 296 30.86 -36.09 -10.83
CA TYR A 296 29.55 -36.66 -11.19
C TYR A 296 29.64 -38.09 -11.74
N GLY A 297 30.84 -38.59 -12.04
CA GLY A 297 31.06 -39.88 -12.70
C GLY A 297 30.98 -39.81 -14.23
N GLU A 298 31.49 -40.85 -14.92
CA GLU A 298 31.56 -40.90 -16.39
C GLU A 298 30.20 -40.81 -17.05
N ASP A 299 29.18 -41.50 -16.50
CA ASP A 299 27.83 -41.53 -17.08
C ASP A 299 27.21 -40.11 -17.16
N ILE A 300 27.26 -39.36 -16.08
CA ILE A 300 26.72 -37.99 -16.04
C ILE A 300 27.57 -37.03 -16.86
N ALA A 301 28.90 -37.12 -16.76
CA ALA A 301 29.83 -36.30 -17.53
C ALA A 301 29.61 -36.49 -19.04
N SER A 302 29.32 -37.72 -19.49
CA SER A 302 29.07 -38.01 -20.91
C SER A 302 27.87 -37.23 -21.52
N LEU A 303 26.93 -36.76 -20.70
CA LEU A 303 25.84 -35.88 -21.14
C LEU A 303 26.34 -34.49 -21.58
N GLY A 304 27.56 -34.11 -21.19
CA GLY A 304 28.24 -32.90 -21.66
C GLY A 304 28.91 -33.07 -23.03
N ASN A 305 28.87 -34.24 -23.64
CA ASN A 305 29.48 -34.51 -24.93
C ASN A 305 28.58 -33.99 -26.08
N ASP A 306 29.21 -33.75 -27.24
CA ASP A 306 28.52 -33.49 -28.49
C ASP A 306 28.01 -34.79 -29.17
N ALA A 307 27.35 -34.67 -30.30
CA ALA A 307 26.83 -35.82 -31.06
C ALA A 307 27.94 -36.78 -31.57
N SER A 308 29.20 -36.37 -31.57
CA SER A 308 30.35 -37.20 -31.93
C SER A 308 31.01 -37.88 -30.73
N GLY A 309 30.51 -37.67 -29.53
CA GLY A 309 31.01 -38.21 -28.29
C GLY A 309 32.17 -37.43 -27.67
N ASN A 310 32.52 -36.26 -28.18
CA ASN A 310 33.56 -35.40 -27.66
C ASN A 310 32.99 -34.43 -26.62
N TRP A 311 33.80 -34.06 -25.64
CA TRP A 311 33.44 -33.03 -24.67
C TRP A 311 33.12 -31.71 -25.37
N ALA A 312 31.88 -31.23 -25.21
CA ALA A 312 31.35 -30.06 -25.95
C ALA A 312 31.80 -28.71 -25.35
N ASN A 313 32.49 -28.70 -24.19
CA ASN A 313 32.85 -27.49 -23.45
C ASN A 313 31.64 -26.52 -23.27
N ARG A 314 30.47 -27.08 -22.98
CA ARG A 314 29.29 -26.26 -22.73
C ARG A 314 29.48 -25.42 -21.48
N ASP A 315 29.07 -24.17 -21.59
CA ASP A 315 29.10 -23.18 -20.50
C ASP A 315 27.73 -22.48 -20.44
N ILE A 316 26.76 -23.21 -19.86
CA ILE A 316 25.38 -22.70 -19.77
C ILE A 316 25.22 -21.94 -18.47
N ASP A 317 24.90 -20.66 -18.56
CA ASP A 317 24.62 -19.79 -17.43
C ASP A 317 23.14 -19.95 -17.02
N TYR A 318 22.88 -20.89 -16.11
CA TYR A 318 21.53 -21.12 -15.58
C TYR A 318 21.01 -19.99 -14.71
N GLU A 319 21.88 -19.17 -14.14
CA GLU A 319 21.47 -17.96 -13.47
C GLU A 319 20.84 -16.97 -14.46
N ASP A 320 21.40 -16.84 -15.65
CA ASP A 320 20.85 -16.01 -16.72
C ASP A 320 19.56 -16.59 -17.29
N GLU A 321 19.50 -17.89 -17.51
CA GLU A 321 18.30 -18.57 -18.01
C GLU A 321 17.08 -18.42 -17.09
N LEU A 322 17.28 -18.37 -15.77
CA LEU A 322 16.20 -18.29 -14.78
C LEU A 322 15.92 -16.86 -14.30
N TYR A 323 16.96 -16.04 -14.14
CA TYR A 323 16.90 -14.72 -13.51
C TYR A 323 17.38 -13.59 -14.44
N GLY A 324 17.65 -13.88 -15.68
CA GLY A 324 18.17 -12.92 -16.67
C GLY A 324 17.11 -12.05 -17.31
N GLU A 325 15.83 -12.20 -16.96
CA GLU A 325 14.76 -11.37 -17.51
C GLU A 325 14.92 -9.90 -17.08
N THR A 326 14.56 -9.02 -17.99
CA THR A 326 14.44 -7.59 -17.69
C THR A 326 12.98 -7.27 -17.43
N GLY A 327 12.59 -7.27 -16.17
CA GLY A 327 11.24 -6.93 -15.73
C GLY A 327 10.89 -5.48 -16.09
N GLN A 328 9.79 -5.28 -16.78
CA GLN A 328 9.27 -3.94 -17.12
C GLN A 328 8.43 -3.40 -15.97
N LEU A 329 8.59 -2.13 -15.64
CA LEU A 329 7.73 -1.40 -14.72
C LEU A 329 6.91 -0.37 -15.51
N ARG A 330 5.61 -0.38 -15.32
CA ARG A 330 4.67 0.63 -15.82
C ARG A 330 3.72 1.03 -14.70
N GLU A 331 3.76 2.28 -14.29
CA GLU A 331 2.83 2.84 -13.31
C GLU A 331 2.15 4.07 -13.90
N THR A 332 0.83 4.06 -13.88
CA THR A 332 0.00 5.21 -14.25
C THR A 332 -0.85 5.59 -13.06
N SER A 333 -0.79 6.82 -12.61
CA SER A 333 -1.63 7.34 -11.54
C SER A 333 -2.24 8.68 -11.90
N LEU A 334 -3.50 8.85 -11.49
CA LEU A 334 -4.26 10.09 -11.63
C LEU A 334 -4.84 10.44 -10.27
N SER A 335 -4.70 11.69 -9.85
CA SER A 335 -5.42 12.18 -8.69
C SER A 335 -6.06 13.55 -8.94
N VAL A 336 -7.22 13.76 -8.31
CA VAL A 336 -7.98 15.01 -8.38
C VAL A 336 -8.33 15.41 -6.95
N SER A 337 -7.96 16.62 -6.55
CA SER A 337 -8.26 17.15 -5.23
C SER A 337 -8.74 18.59 -5.31
N GLY A 338 -9.60 18.99 -4.36
CA GLY A 338 -10.13 20.34 -4.33
C GLY A 338 -11.31 20.46 -3.39
N GLY A 339 -12.06 21.55 -3.55
CA GLY A 339 -13.31 21.75 -2.84
C GLY A 339 -13.53 23.16 -2.34
N SER A 340 -14.62 23.34 -1.60
CA SER A 340 -14.98 24.57 -0.91
C SER A 340 -14.54 24.52 0.56
N GLN A 341 -14.85 25.56 1.33
CA GLN A 341 -14.65 25.52 2.78
C GLN A 341 -15.54 24.50 3.50
N SER A 342 -16.70 24.20 2.92
CA SER A 342 -17.63 23.23 3.50
C SER A 342 -17.44 21.81 3.01
N THR A 343 -16.95 21.64 1.78
CA THR A 343 -16.79 20.29 1.18
C THR A 343 -15.45 20.19 0.48
N GLN A 344 -14.63 19.23 0.87
CA GLN A 344 -13.31 18.96 0.30
C GLN A 344 -13.24 17.51 -0.13
N PHE A 345 -12.60 17.24 -1.25
CA PHE A 345 -12.50 15.90 -1.81
C PHE A 345 -11.10 15.60 -2.36
N PHE A 346 -10.74 14.35 -2.26
CA PHE A 346 -9.58 13.75 -2.92
C PHE A 346 -10.02 12.44 -3.59
N LEU A 347 -9.72 12.30 -4.86
CA LEU A 347 -9.98 11.10 -5.65
C LEU A 347 -8.65 10.67 -6.28
N SER A 348 -8.35 9.37 -6.27
CA SER A 348 -7.19 8.83 -6.98
C SER A 348 -7.51 7.50 -7.64
N GLY A 349 -6.75 7.20 -8.70
CA GLY A 349 -6.72 5.91 -9.37
C GLY A 349 -5.30 5.58 -9.79
N GLN A 350 -4.92 4.30 -9.67
CA GLN A 350 -3.61 3.81 -10.06
C GLN A 350 -3.72 2.48 -10.78
N TYR A 351 -2.91 2.33 -11.81
CA TYR A 351 -2.56 1.05 -12.44
C TYR A 351 -1.06 0.84 -12.35
N LEU A 352 -0.65 -0.30 -11.84
CA LEU A 352 0.73 -0.75 -11.74
C LEU A 352 0.87 -2.11 -12.41
N ASP A 353 1.86 -2.26 -13.29
CA ASP A 353 2.27 -3.51 -13.93
C ASP A 353 3.78 -3.64 -13.80
N GLU A 354 4.22 -4.68 -13.10
CA GLU A 354 5.61 -4.88 -12.72
C GLU A 354 6.04 -6.30 -13.04
N GLY A 355 6.90 -6.47 -14.06
CA GLY A 355 7.55 -7.74 -14.37
C GLY A 355 8.65 -8.07 -13.37
N ASP A 356 8.92 -9.36 -13.20
CA ASP A 356 10.03 -9.87 -12.37
C ASP A 356 11.28 -10.10 -13.23
N ILE A 357 12.41 -10.35 -12.57
CA ILE A 357 13.65 -10.87 -13.18
C ILE A 357 13.56 -12.38 -13.45
N ILE A 358 12.62 -13.07 -12.86
CA ILE A 358 12.32 -14.48 -13.10
C ILE A 358 11.33 -14.58 -14.25
N ILE A 359 11.60 -15.50 -15.17
CA ILE A 359 10.76 -15.73 -16.35
C ILE A 359 9.30 -15.98 -15.97
N ASN A 360 8.36 -15.37 -16.70
CA ASN A 360 6.91 -15.54 -16.56
C ASN A 360 6.35 -15.11 -15.18
N ARG A 361 7.04 -14.25 -14.45
CA ARG A 361 6.60 -13.79 -13.12
C ARG A 361 6.30 -12.30 -13.12
N GLY A 362 5.41 -11.85 -12.24
CA GLY A 362 5.06 -10.44 -12.17
C GLY A 362 3.95 -10.12 -11.19
N TYR A 363 3.64 -8.82 -11.12
CA TYR A 363 2.65 -8.26 -10.23
C TYR A 363 1.86 -7.16 -10.91
N LYS A 364 0.55 -7.15 -10.73
CA LYS A 364 -0.35 -6.09 -11.20
C LYS A 364 -1.20 -5.57 -10.06
N ARG A 365 -1.45 -4.26 -10.05
CA ARG A 365 -2.36 -3.63 -9.10
C ARG A 365 -3.22 -2.58 -9.80
N VAL A 366 -4.51 -2.63 -9.53
CA VAL A 366 -5.47 -1.56 -9.84
C VAL A 366 -6.03 -1.09 -8.52
N SER A 367 -5.97 0.21 -8.26
CA SER A 367 -6.54 0.76 -7.02
C SER A 367 -7.24 2.08 -7.27
N GLY A 368 -8.23 2.38 -6.41
CA GLY A 368 -8.92 3.65 -6.39
C GLY A 368 -9.23 4.10 -4.97
N ARG A 369 -9.10 5.40 -4.71
CA ARG A 369 -9.41 6.03 -3.42
C ARG A 369 -10.34 7.20 -3.60
N ALA A 370 -11.24 7.36 -2.63
CA ALA A 370 -12.11 8.53 -2.52
C ALA A 370 -12.15 8.98 -1.05
N ASN A 371 -11.73 10.21 -0.79
CA ASN A 371 -11.83 10.86 0.51
C ASN A 371 -12.71 12.10 0.37
N LEU A 372 -13.67 12.24 1.27
CA LEU A 372 -14.60 13.35 1.31
C LEU A 372 -14.69 13.89 2.74
N ASP A 373 -14.45 15.18 2.90
CA ASP A 373 -14.69 15.92 4.14
C ASP A 373 -15.81 16.94 3.90
N HIS A 374 -16.87 16.88 4.71
CA HIS A 374 -18.00 17.78 4.60
C HIS A 374 -18.35 18.40 5.96
N ARG A 375 -18.34 19.72 6.03
CA ARG A 375 -18.84 20.49 7.18
C ARG A 375 -20.31 20.78 6.93
N VAL A 376 -21.18 20.06 7.65
CA VAL A 376 -22.64 20.23 7.54
C VAL A 376 -23.07 21.58 8.13
N ASN A 377 -22.45 21.95 9.26
CA ASN A 377 -22.61 23.25 9.93
C ASN A 377 -21.43 23.48 10.89
N ASP A 378 -21.48 24.53 11.72
CA ASP A 378 -20.37 24.89 12.63
C ASP A 378 -20.13 23.85 13.73
N LYS A 379 -21.10 22.97 13.98
CA LYS A 379 -21.01 21.93 15.02
C LYS A 379 -20.72 20.53 14.47
N LEU A 380 -21.06 20.26 13.20
CA LEU A 380 -21.01 18.91 12.64
C LEU A 380 -20.12 18.85 11.41
N LYS A 381 -19.10 18.02 11.48
CA LYS A 381 -18.24 17.63 10.36
C LYS A 381 -18.34 16.11 10.15
N ILE A 382 -18.41 15.69 8.89
CA ILE A 382 -18.40 14.29 8.46
C ILE A 382 -17.22 14.10 7.51
N GLY A 383 -16.37 13.11 7.79
CA GLY A 383 -15.30 12.67 6.92
C GLY A 383 -15.55 11.23 6.49
N THR A 384 -15.41 10.93 5.21
CA THR A 384 -15.54 9.57 4.67
C THR A 384 -14.30 9.22 3.84
N SER A 385 -13.82 8.00 3.98
CA SER A 385 -12.72 7.44 3.19
C SER A 385 -13.16 6.09 2.61
N ALA A 386 -12.87 5.86 1.35
CA ALA A 386 -13.08 4.58 0.67
C ALA A 386 -11.84 4.23 -0.15
N TYR A 387 -11.42 2.98 -0.12
CA TYR A 387 -10.32 2.44 -0.90
C TYR A 387 -10.68 1.07 -1.43
N LEU A 388 -10.48 0.88 -2.73
CA LEU A 388 -10.69 -0.38 -3.43
C LEU A 388 -9.40 -0.75 -4.13
N THR A 389 -9.01 -2.01 -4.05
CA THR A 389 -7.86 -2.51 -4.80
C THR A 389 -8.06 -3.96 -5.22
N ASN A 390 -7.58 -4.25 -6.42
CA ASN A 390 -7.40 -5.60 -6.94
C ASN A 390 -5.91 -5.78 -7.26
N THR A 391 -5.32 -6.89 -6.80
CA THR A 391 -3.95 -7.25 -7.14
C THR A 391 -3.91 -8.66 -7.71
N PHE A 392 -3.01 -8.86 -8.65
CA PHE A 392 -2.68 -10.15 -9.22
C PHE A 392 -1.17 -10.36 -9.16
N SER A 393 -0.71 -11.54 -8.77
CA SER A 393 0.71 -11.90 -8.82
C SER A 393 0.89 -13.37 -9.18
N ASP A 394 1.85 -13.64 -10.05
CA ASP A 394 2.45 -14.96 -10.23
C ASP A 394 3.87 -14.93 -9.66
N ARG A 395 4.16 -15.83 -8.72
CA ARG A 395 5.40 -15.83 -7.94
C ARG A 395 6.29 -17.03 -8.21
N GLY A 396 5.78 -18.05 -8.87
CA GLY A 396 6.47 -19.32 -9.04
C GLY A 396 6.78 -20.00 -7.69
N ILE A 397 7.84 -20.78 -7.66
CA ILE A 397 8.33 -21.47 -6.47
C ILE A 397 9.78 -21.07 -6.18
N THR A 398 9.95 -20.14 -5.24
CA THR A 398 11.26 -19.52 -4.91
C THR A 398 11.60 -19.56 -3.41
N GLY A 399 10.70 -20.10 -2.59
CA GLY A 399 10.83 -20.18 -1.13
C GLY A 399 11.57 -21.44 -0.66
N ASN A 400 11.37 -21.77 0.64
CA ASN A 400 11.86 -23.00 1.22
C ASN A 400 11.25 -24.24 0.54
N ASP A 401 12.05 -25.26 0.30
CA ASP A 401 11.67 -26.41 -0.50
C ASP A 401 12.41 -27.67 -0.04
N ASN A 402 11.68 -28.76 0.13
CA ASN A 402 12.22 -30.08 0.45
C ASN A 402 12.06 -31.08 -0.72
N THR A 403 11.62 -30.61 -1.89
CA THR A 403 11.40 -31.42 -3.09
C THR A 403 12.38 -31.10 -4.22
N ASN A 404 13.24 -30.10 -4.03
CA ASN A 404 14.14 -29.55 -5.06
C ASN A 404 13.41 -29.05 -6.32
N LYS A 405 12.18 -28.55 -6.18
CA LYS A 405 11.42 -27.86 -7.24
C LYS A 405 11.71 -26.35 -7.29
N SER A 406 12.04 -25.76 -6.13
CA SER A 406 12.34 -24.35 -6.04
C SER A 406 13.50 -23.97 -6.95
N PHE A 407 13.34 -22.87 -7.68
CA PHE A 407 14.35 -22.39 -8.63
C PHE A 407 15.71 -22.21 -7.96
N ASN A 408 15.75 -21.67 -6.75
CA ASN A 408 16.99 -21.43 -6.00
C ASN A 408 17.72 -22.72 -5.66
N PHE A 409 16.99 -23.77 -5.28
CA PHE A 409 17.61 -25.05 -4.96
C PHE A 409 18.03 -25.80 -6.22
N SER A 410 17.14 -25.94 -7.19
CA SER A 410 17.40 -26.73 -8.41
C SER A 410 18.55 -26.15 -9.23
N PHE A 411 18.59 -24.84 -9.39
CA PHE A 411 19.64 -24.18 -10.17
C PHE A 411 21.02 -24.35 -9.52
N GLY A 412 21.11 -24.29 -8.18
CA GLY A 412 22.37 -24.48 -7.45
C GLY A 412 22.99 -25.87 -7.61
N PHE A 413 22.20 -26.87 -8.02
CA PHE A 413 22.65 -28.23 -8.31
C PHE A 413 22.79 -28.53 -9.81
N THR A 414 22.62 -27.53 -10.67
CA THR A 414 22.67 -27.71 -12.13
C THR A 414 24.07 -27.37 -12.66
N PRO A 415 24.86 -28.35 -13.11
CA PRO A 415 26.17 -28.04 -13.65
C PRO A 415 26.07 -27.43 -15.05
N SER A 416 26.98 -26.51 -15.38
CA SER A 416 26.97 -25.74 -16.62
C SER A 416 27.13 -26.58 -17.91
N PHE A 417 27.64 -27.79 -17.82
CA PHE A 417 27.81 -28.68 -18.97
C PHE A 417 26.56 -29.50 -19.33
N LEU A 418 25.62 -29.63 -18.41
CA LEU A 418 24.39 -30.40 -18.61
C LEU A 418 23.34 -29.53 -19.29
N ASP A 419 22.91 -29.87 -20.50
CA ASP A 419 21.86 -29.10 -21.20
C ASP A 419 20.48 -29.60 -20.82
N ILE A 420 19.75 -28.80 -20.03
CA ILE A 420 18.37 -29.06 -19.59
C ILE A 420 17.35 -28.08 -20.18
N ARG A 421 17.74 -27.31 -21.19
CA ARG A 421 16.85 -26.39 -21.90
C ARG A 421 15.83 -27.17 -22.73
N GLN A 422 14.75 -26.49 -23.11
CA GLN A 422 13.71 -27.09 -23.94
C GLN A 422 14.29 -27.56 -25.28
N ASN A 423 13.96 -28.80 -25.65
CA ASN A 423 14.33 -29.37 -26.95
C ASN A 423 13.59 -28.67 -28.10
N ALA A 424 14.09 -28.81 -29.32
CA ALA A 424 13.48 -28.22 -30.52
C ALA A 424 12.07 -28.76 -30.82
N ASP A 425 11.72 -29.93 -30.32
CA ASP A 425 10.40 -30.54 -30.44
C ASP A 425 9.43 -30.09 -29.34
N GLY A 426 9.85 -29.19 -28.44
CA GLY A 426 9.05 -28.68 -27.33
C GLY A 426 9.07 -29.54 -26.07
N THR A 427 9.77 -30.68 -26.08
CA THR A 427 9.93 -31.51 -24.89
C THR A 427 11.00 -30.96 -23.95
N TRP A 428 10.95 -31.36 -22.68
CA TRP A 428 11.94 -31.00 -21.67
C TRP A 428 12.76 -32.21 -21.24
N PRO A 429 14.09 -32.11 -21.23
CA PRO A 429 14.92 -33.18 -20.71
C PRO A 429 14.79 -33.26 -19.19
N ASP A 430 14.84 -34.49 -18.67
CA ASP A 430 14.94 -34.69 -17.24
C ASP A 430 16.36 -34.31 -16.75
N HIS A 431 16.43 -33.70 -15.57
CA HIS A 431 17.66 -33.29 -14.94
C HIS A 431 18.39 -34.55 -14.38
N ALA A 432 19.60 -34.82 -14.85
CA ALA A 432 20.30 -36.07 -14.53
C ALA A 432 20.78 -36.15 -13.06
N THR A 433 21.02 -34.99 -12.41
CA THR A 433 21.60 -34.95 -11.06
C THR A 433 20.65 -34.36 -10.01
N ASN A 434 19.42 -33.96 -10.40
CA ASN A 434 18.44 -33.35 -9.53
C ASN A 434 17.05 -33.90 -9.82
N PRO A 435 16.13 -34.00 -8.84
CA PRO A 435 14.78 -34.50 -9.07
C PRO A 435 13.89 -33.58 -9.97
N SER A 436 14.31 -32.36 -10.23
CA SER A 436 13.54 -31.37 -10.96
C SER A 436 14.41 -30.60 -11.96
N ASN A 437 13.87 -30.39 -13.17
CA ASN A 437 14.43 -29.44 -14.14
C ASN A 437 13.89 -28.03 -13.84
N PRO A 438 14.72 -27.07 -13.36
CA PRO A 438 14.27 -25.76 -12.95
C PRO A 438 13.68 -24.92 -14.09
N LEU A 439 14.15 -25.08 -15.32
CA LEU A 439 13.62 -24.37 -16.48
C LEU A 439 12.23 -24.87 -16.86
N HIS A 440 12.04 -26.20 -16.85
CA HIS A 440 10.72 -26.79 -17.08
C HIS A 440 9.73 -26.35 -15.99
N THR A 441 10.15 -26.42 -14.73
CA THR A 441 9.33 -25.97 -13.60
C THR A 441 8.95 -24.48 -13.73
N ALA A 442 9.92 -23.63 -14.11
CA ALA A 442 9.67 -22.20 -14.31
C ALA A 442 8.70 -21.90 -15.46
N ALA A 443 8.71 -22.75 -16.50
CA ALA A 443 7.84 -22.58 -17.67
C ALA A 443 6.38 -22.97 -17.43
N VAL A 444 6.11 -24.01 -16.61
CA VAL A 444 4.75 -24.60 -16.54
C VAL A 444 4.12 -24.61 -15.15
N LEU A 445 4.90 -24.52 -14.06
CA LEU A 445 4.32 -24.42 -12.72
C LEU A 445 3.77 -23.02 -12.51
N THR A 446 2.52 -22.92 -12.11
CA THR A 446 1.85 -21.65 -11.77
C THR A 446 1.69 -21.51 -10.26
N ASN A 447 1.81 -20.28 -9.75
CA ASN A 447 1.54 -19.90 -8.36
C ASN A 447 0.92 -18.51 -8.34
N GLU A 448 -0.34 -18.45 -8.65
CA GLU A 448 -1.10 -17.22 -8.84
C GLU A 448 -1.83 -16.82 -7.56
N GLU A 449 -1.81 -15.54 -7.26
CA GLU A 449 -2.58 -14.93 -6.18
C GLU A 449 -3.39 -13.76 -6.71
N THR A 450 -4.68 -13.78 -6.46
CA THR A 450 -5.58 -12.64 -6.68
C THR A 450 -6.09 -12.14 -5.35
N VAL A 451 -5.98 -10.81 -5.10
CA VAL A 451 -6.53 -10.18 -3.91
C VAL A 451 -7.51 -9.08 -4.30
N ASN A 452 -8.70 -9.15 -3.73
CA ASN A 452 -9.70 -8.09 -3.76
C ASN A 452 -9.83 -7.49 -2.36
N ARG A 453 -9.63 -6.20 -2.23
CA ARG A 453 -9.73 -5.50 -0.95
C ARG A 453 -10.62 -4.28 -1.06
N ALA A 454 -11.48 -4.10 -0.05
CA ALA A 454 -12.30 -2.93 0.12
C ALA A 454 -12.16 -2.40 1.54
N MET A 455 -11.73 -1.15 1.69
CA MET A 455 -11.64 -0.46 2.97
C MET A 455 -12.54 0.76 2.96
N GLY A 456 -13.21 1.01 4.07
CA GLY A 456 -14.05 2.19 4.22
C GLY A 456 -14.10 2.68 5.66
N SER A 457 -14.14 4.00 5.85
CA SER A 457 -14.38 4.61 7.15
C SER A 457 -15.29 5.83 7.02
N SER A 458 -16.07 6.06 8.05
CA SER A 458 -16.85 7.28 8.23
C SER A 458 -16.58 7.83 9.62
N ARG A 459 -16.17 9.10 9.68
CA ARG A 459 -15.88 9.84 10.89
C ARG A 459 -16.89 10.96 11.05
N LEU A 460 -17.45 11.07 12.23
CA LEU A 460 -18.37 12.13 12.63
C LEU A 460 -17.72 12.90 13.77
N ASP A 461 -17.51 14.20 13.59
CA ASP A 461 -17.06 15.11 14.64
C ASP A 461 -18.21 16.06 14.98
N TYR A 462 -18.74 15.96 16.19
CA TYR A 462 -19.85 16.80 16.66
C TYR A 462 -19.43 17.61 17.88
N ASN A 463 -19.39 18.92 17.74
CA ASN A 463 -19.09 19.82 18.83
C ASN A 463 -20.31 20.01 19.73
N LEU A 464 -20.25 19.42 20.92
CA LEU A 464 -21.29 19.51 21.95
C LEU A 464 -21.29 20.90 22.61
N MET A 465 -20.10 21.41 22.93
CA MET A 465 -19.92 22.68 23.63
C MET A 465 -18.59 23.32 23.20
N ARG A 466 -18.63 24.62 22.93
CA ARG A 466 -17.43 25.42 22.68
C ARG A 466 -17.58 26.79 23.33
N SER A 467 -16.59 27.17 24.15
CA SER A 467 -16.38 28.50 24.69
C SER A 467 -14.98 29.00 24.33
N ALA A 468 -14.59 30.17 24.80
CA ALA A 468 -13.23 30.69 24.57
C ALA A 468 -12.15 29.75 25.15
N ASP A 469 -12.42 29.15 26.31
CA ASP A 469 -11.44 28.40 27.08
C ASP A 469 -11.71 26.88 27.13
N MET A 470 -12.81 26.40 26.53
CA MET A 470 -13.20 25.00 26.63
C MET A 470 -13.88 24.49 25.35
N SER A 471 -13.57 23.26 24.95
CA SER A 471 -14.38 22.50 23.98
C SER A 471 -14.68 21.09 24.47
N LEU A 472 -15.86 20.61 24.08
CA LEU A 472 -16.31 19.24 24.30
C LEU A 472 -16.81 18.70 22.96
N ASP A 473 -16.10 17.71 22.42
CA ASP A 473 -16.35 17.16 21.09
C ASP A 473 -16.70 15.66 21.20
N LEU A 474 -17.79 15.24 20.57
CA LEU A 474 -18.13 13.84 20.36
C LEU A 474 -17.60 13.39 19.00
N ILE A 475 -16.77 12.36 18.99
CA ILE A 475 -16.14 11.81 17.80
C ILE A 475 -16.57 10.36 17.64
N GLY A 476 -17.27 10.06 16.55
CA GLY A 476 -17.66 8.71 16.17
C GLY A 476 -16.86 8.26 14.95
N ILE A 477 -16.38 7.00 14.94
CA ILE A 477 -15.73 6.40 13.78
C ILE A 477 -16.33 5.01 13.56
N LEU A 478 -16.78 4.77 12.34
CA LEU A 478 -17.20 3.46 11.87
C LEU A 478 -16.29 3.07 10.72
N SER A 479 -15.74 1.86 10.73
CA SER A 479 -14.85 1.41 9.66
C SER A 479 -14.99 -0.08 9.38
N ALA A 480 -14.63 -0.45 8.16
CA ALA A 480 -14.56 -1.83 7.70
C ALA A 480 -13.35 -2.03 6.77
N ASP A 481 -12.71 -3.20 6.87
CA ASP A 481 -11.67 -3.68 5.98
C ASP A 481 -12.00 -5.11 5.56
N TYR A 482 -12.40 -5.29 4.31
CA TYR A 482 -12.66 -6.59 3.69
C TYR A 482 -11.49 -6.98 2.81
N VAL A 483 -11.03 -8.22 2.96
CA VAL A 483 -10.01 -8.85 2.13
C VAL A 483 -10.52 -10.20 1.65
N GLY A 484 -10.59 -10.38 0.34
CA GLY A 484 -10.77 -11.68 -0.33
C GLY A 484 -9.49 -12.02 -1.08
N GLN A 485 -8.89 -13.16 -0.76
CA GLN A 485 -7.68 -13.65 -1.41
C GLN A 485 -7.93 -15.05 -1.94
N GLU A 486 -7.57 -15.27 -3.19
CA GLU A 486 -7.56 -16.56 -3.85
C GLU A 486 -6.13 -16.89 -4.32
N ASN A 487 -5.66 -18.10 -4.02
CA ASN A 487 -4.41 -18.61 -4.54
C ASN A 487 -4.71 -19.90 -5.32
N THR A 488 -4.16 -19.97 -6.52
CA THR A 488 -4.20 -21.18 -7.37
C THR A 488 -2.79 -21.60 -7.70
N ILE A 489 -2.41 -22.81 -7.31
CA ILE A 489 -1.12 -23.40 -7.61
C ILE A 489 -1.35 -24.67 -8.41
N PHE A 490 -0.65 -24.78 -9.53
CA PHE A 490 -0.72 -25.98 -10.36
C PHE A 490 0.69 -26.46 -10.70
N SER A 491 0.98 -27.72 -10.32
CA SER A 491 2.18 -28.46 -10.64
C SER A 491 1.79 -29.58 -11.59
N PRO A 492 2.04 -29.43 -12.91
CA PRO A 492 1.61 -30.41 -13.93
C PRO A 492 2.23 -31.79 -13.74
N PRO A 493 1.54 -32.88 -14.17
CA PRO A 493 1.99 -34.25 -14.00
C PRO A 493 3.19 -34.65 -14.89
N ASP A 494 3.51 -33.86 -15.90
CA ASP A 494 4.66 -34.04 -16.80
C ASP A 494 5.97 -33.47 -16.24
N LEU A 495 5.92 -32.74 -15.13
CA LEU A 495 7.13 -32.32 -14.42
C LEU A 495 7.92 -33.56 -13.96
N GLN A 496 9.24 -33.48 -14.04
CA GLN A 496 10.14 -34.61 -13.72
C GLN A 496 9.86 -35.21 -12.34
N ASP A 497 9.68 -34.37 -11.33
CA ASP A 497 9.43 -34.80 -9.95
C ASP A 497 8.01 -35.32 -9.69
N GLU A 498 7.10 -35.09 -10.63
CA GLU A 498 5.74 -35.67 -10.60
C GLU A 498 5.71 -37.05 -11.28
N LYS A 499 6.56 -37.29 -12.27
CA LYS A 499 6.67 -38.57 -12.95
C LYS A 499 6.99 -39.67 -11.93
N GLY A 500 6.29 -40.77 -11.98
CA GLY A 500 6.50 -41.90 -11.09
C GLY A 500 5.80 -41.81 -9.73
N LYS A 501 5.14 -40.74 -9.39
CA LYS A 501 4.21 -40.68 -8.25
C LYS A 501 2.96 -41.51 -8.54
N SER A 502 2.33 -42.05 -7.51
CA SER A 502 1.07 -42.77 -7.64
C SER A 502 -0.06 -41.90 -8.20
N ASN A 503 -0.06 -40.62 -7.87
CA ASN A 503 -1.01 -39.60 -8.31
C ASN A 503 -0.21 -38.38 -8.80
N PRO A 504 0.33 -38.40 -10.03
CA PRO A 504 1.13 -37.33 -10.58
C PRO A 504 0.31 -36.07 -10.84
N GLY A 505 0.95 -34.93 -10.71
CA GLY A 505 0.32 -33.61 -10.83
C GLY A 505 -0.46 -33.20 -9.58
N GLN A 506 -0.27 -31.97 -9.18
CA GLN A 506 -0.88 -31.41 -7.99
C GLN A 506 -1.54 -30.06 -8.29
N SER A 507 -2.70 -29.82 -7.69
CA SER A 507 -3.38 -28.52 -7.69
C SER A 507 -3.73 -28.13 -6.27
N VAL A 508 -3.49 -26.87 -5.92
CA VAL A 508 -3.88 -26.31 -4.63
C VAL A 508 -4.69 -25.05 -4.85
N LEU A 509 -5.92 -25.05 -4.37
CA LEU A 509 -6.79 -23.88 -4.35
C LEU A 509 -6.97 -23.43 -2.91
N THR A 510 -6.62 -22.17 -2.63
CA THR A 510 -6.78 -21.59 -1.31
C THR A 510 -7.62 -20.32 -1.39
N ASN A 511 -8.68 -20.24 -0.58
CA ASN A 511 -9.54 -19.07 -0.46
C ASN A 511 -9.50 -18.53 0.96
N HIS A 512 -9.18 -17.25 1.11
CA HIS A 512 -9.20 -16.54 2.37
C HIS A 512 -10.13 -15.34 2.28
N ASN A 513 -11.06 -15.25 3.23
CA ASN A 513 -11.93 -14.10 3.38
C ASN A 513 -11.80 -13.56 4.80
N SER A 514 -11.58 -12.27 4.92
CA SER A 514 -11.51 -11.60 6.21
C SER A 514 -12.30 -10.30 6.18
N LEU A 515 -13.15 -10.09 7.17
CA LEU A 515 -13.85 -8.84 7.40
C LEU A 515 -13.50 -8.35 8.80
N ASN A 516 -12.84 -7.19 8.86
CA ASN A 516 -12.61 -6.47 10.10
C ASN A 516 -13.55 -5.26 10.13
N THR A 517 -14.37 -5.16 11.18
CA THR A 517 -15.25 -4.00 11.42
C THR A 517 -14.88 -3.38 12.75
N ASN A 518 -14.83 -2.04 12.78
CA ASN A 518 -14.52 -1.28 13.98
C ASN A 518 -15.51 -0.13 14.16
N ALA A 519 -15.94 0.06 15.40
CA ALA A 519 -16.73 1.20 15.83
C ALA A 519 -16.09 1.82 17.07
N SER A 520 -15.86 3.12 17.05
CA SER A 520 -15.37 3.86 18.22
C SER A 520 -16.18 5.13 18.45
N PHE A 521 -16.40 5.44 19.73
CA PHE A 521 -17.07 6.65 20.18
C PHE A 521 -16.22 7.28 21.28
N ASN A 522 -15.85 8.54 21.07
CA ASN A 522 -14.91 9.24 21.94
C ASN A 522 -15.48 10.60 22.33
N LEU A 523 -15.40 10.92 23.60
CA LEU A 523 -15.71 12.23 24.14
C LEU A 523 -14.38 12.93 24.47
N ALA A 524 -14.04 13.95 23.69
CA ALA A 524 -12.81 14.71 23.82
C ALA A 524 -13.10 16.07 24.46
N HIS A 525 -12.53 16.32 25.61
CA HIS A 525 -12.61 17.58 26.34
C HIS A 525 -11.25 18.28 26.29
N LYS A 526 -11.26 19.58 26.00
CA LYS A 526 -10.08 20.45 26.05
C LYS A 526 -10.42 21.69 26.85
N MET A 527 -9.54 22.10 27.77
CA MET A 527 -9.69 23.27 28.60
C MET A 527 -8.35 24.01 28.69
N ASP A 528 -8.40 25.34 28.50
CA ASP A 528 -7.29 26.25 28.76
C ASP A 528 -7.48 26.88 30.14
N LEU A 529 -6.51 26.68 31.02
CA LEU A 529 -6.50 27.18 32.40
C LEU A 529 -5.56 28.38 32.60
N GLY A 530 -5.29 29.14 31.51
CA GLY A 530 -4.48 30.36 31.61
C GLY A 530 -2.97 30.08 31.78
N GLY A 531 -2.43 29.12 31.06
CA GLY A 531 -1.02 28.71 31.08
C GLY A 531 -0.82 27.20 31.17
N MET A 532 -1.88 26.46 31.43
CA MET A 532 -1.92 25.00 31.39
C MET A 532 -3.09 24.54 30.52
N ASN A 533 -2.81 23.67 29.57
CA ASN A 533 -3.84 23.06 28.73
C ASN A 533 -4.17 21.66 29.27
N LEU A 534 -5.40 21.43 29.63
CA LEU A 534 -5.91 20.13 30.02
C LEU A 534 -6.65 19.48 28.84
N SER A 535 -6.22 18.30 28.43
CA SER A 535 -6.90 17.50 27.42
C SER A 535 -7.30 16.16 28.03
N THR A 536 -8.59 15.82 27.98
CA THR A 536 -9.10 14.55 28.51
C THR A 536 -9.96 13.88 27.45
N THR A 537 -9.72 12.61 27.20
CA THR A 537 -10.53 11.80 26.27
C THR A 537 -11.02 10.56 26.97
N ALA A 538 -12.32 10.30 26.91
CA ALA A 538 -12.94 9.04 27.30
C ALA A 538 -13.53 8.39 26.04
N GLY A 539 -13.27 7.09 25.84
CA GLY A 539 -13.69 6.41 24.64
C GLY A 539 -14.16 4.98 24.85
N TYR A 540 -14.96 4.53 23.90
CA TYR A 540 -15.38 3.14 23.75
C TYR A 540 -15.03 2.66 22.36
N GLN A 541 -14.48 1.45 22.27
CA GLN A 541 -14.15 0.78 21.02
C GLN A 541 -14.75 -0.62 20.99
N ALA A 542 -15.29 -0.99 19.84
CA ALA A 542 -15.74 -2.35 19.52
C ALA A 542 -15.16 -2.77 18.19
N GLU A 543 -14.55 -3.93 18.15
CA GLU A 543 -13.97 -4.51 16.95
C GLU A 543 -14.45 -5.93 16.76
N THR A 544 -14.72 -6.32 15.52
CA THR A 544 -15.03 -7.70 15.15
C THR A 544 -14.17 -8.09 13.96
N VAL A 545 -13.43 -9.18 14.08
CA VAL A 545 -12.70 -9.83 13.00
C VAL A 545 -13.38 -11.15 12.71
N ASP A 546 -13.86 -11.31 11.48
CA ASP A 546 -14.39 -12.57 10.95
C ASP A 546 -13.44 -13.07 9.87
N TYR A 547 -12.83 -14.23 10.10
CA TYR A 547 -11.83 -14.83 9.23
C TYR A 547 -12.26 -16.23 8.85
N ASN A 548 -12.28 -16.51 7.55
CA ASN A 548 -12.53 -17.84 6.99
C ASN A 548 -11.45 -18.16 5.96
N SER A 549 -10.86 -19.33 6.09
CA SER A 549 -9.85 -19.86 5.17
C SER A 549 -10.21 -21.28 4.80
N SER A 550 -10.16 -21.60 3.53
CA SER A 550 -10.28 -22.96 3.01
C SER A 550 -9.15 -23.24 2.04
N MET A 551 -8.58 -24.43 2.13
CA MET A 551 -7.55 -24.93 1.21
C MET A 551 -8.00 -26.30 0.72
N ILE A 552 -8.02 -26.49 -0.58
CA ILE A 552 -8.30 -27.76 -1.24
C ILE A 552 -7.01 -28.17 -1.97
N MET A 553 -6.56 -29.38 -1.71
CA MET A 553 -5.39 -29.97 -2.29
C MET A 553 -5.84 -31.17 -3.14
N ALA A 554 -5.43 -31.20 -4.39
CA ALA A 554 -5.74 -32.24 -5.34
C ALA A 554 -4.45 -32.87 -5.89
N SER A 555 -4.47 -34.17 -6.15
CA SER A 555 -3.38 -34.91 -6.77
C SER A 555 -3.90 -35.94 -7.77
N GLY A 556 -3.04 -36.36 -8.71
CA GLY A 556 -3.45 -37.17 -9.84
C GLY A 556 -4.24 -36.34 -10.86
N MET A 557 -3.64 -35.23 -11.28
CA MET A 557 -4.25 -34.30 -12.22
C MET A 557 -3.98 -34.72 -13.65
N VAL A 558 -4.92 -34.40 -14.56
CA VAL A 558 -4.70 -34.55 -16.01
C VAL A 558 -3.88 -33.33 -16.51
N VAL A 559 -2.92 -33.58 -17.41
CA VAL A 559 -1.92 -32.58 -17.89
C VAL A 559 -2.57 -31.23 -18.30
N THR A 560 -3.72 -31.25 -18.93
CA THR A 560 -4.37 -30.06 -19.48
C THR A 560 -5.50 -29.51 -18.63
N GLN A 561 -5.74 -30.08 -17.44
CA GLN A 561 -6.89 -29.72 -16.60
C GLN A 561 -6.45 -29.29 -15.21
N THR A 562 -6.81 -28.08 -14.85
CA THR A 562 -6.59 -27.54 -13.50
C THR A 562 -7.79 -27.73 -12.57
N ASN A 563 -8.90 -28.27 -13.08
CA ASN A 563 -10.13 -28.52 -12.32
C ASN A 563 -9.92 -29.60 -11.26
N ILE A 564 -10.13 -29.24 -10.02
CA ILE A 564 -9.91 -30.11 -8.84
C ILE A 564 -10.83 -31.33 -8.85
N ASP A 565 -12.04 -31.24 -9.44
CA ASP A 565 -13.01 -32.33 -9.56
C ASP A 565 -12.54 -33.47 -10.48
N GLN A 566 -11.51 -33.25 -11.28
CA GLN A 566 -10.90 -34.24 -12.18
C GLN A 566 -9.64 -34.88 -11.60
N SER A 567 -9.35 -34.66 -10.33
CA SER A 567 -8.22 -35.27 -9.64
C SER A 567 -8.52 -36.69 -9.14
N ALA A 568 -7.49 -37.51 -9.02
CA ALA A 568 -7.62 -38.87 -8.44
C ALA A 568 -7.85 -38.83 -6.91
N ALA A 569 -7.32 -37.82 -6.22
CA ALA A 569 -7.49 -37.66 -4.78
C ALA A 569 -7.57 -36.20 -4.38
N THR A 570 -8.45 -35.89 -3.43
CA THR A 570 -8.60 -34.55 -2.86
C THR A 570 -8.56 -34.61 -1.34
N SER A 571 -8.02 -33.53 -0.73
CA SER A 571 -8.16 -33.27 0.68
C SER A 571 -8.46 -31.79 0.91
N ALA A 572 -9.16 -31.47 2.00
CA ALA A 572 -9.57 -30.11 2.30
C ALA A 572 -9.28 -29.74 3.75
N LEU A 573 -8.83 -28.52 3.95
CA LEU A 573 -8.64 -27.90 5.26
C LEU A 573 -9.51 -26.65 5.34
N GLN A 574 -10.13 -26.39 6.50
CA GLN A 574 -10.87 -25.18 6.75
C GLN A 574 -10.57 -24.65 8.14
N THR A 575 -10.36 -23.35 8.22
CA THR A 575 -10.22 -22.62 9.47
C THR A 575 -11.20 -21.46 9.51
N ARG A 576 -11.97 -21.36 10.58
CA ARG A 576 -12.83 -20.20 10.85
C ARG A 576 -12.47 -19.61 12.20
N ARG A 577 -12.34 -18.30 12.26
CA ARG A 577 -12.09 -17.56 13.49
C ARG A 577 -12.96 -16.32 13.51
N LYS A 578 -13.72 -16.15 14.60
CA LYS A 578 -14.42 -14.92 14.89
C LYS A 578 -13.91 -14.38 16.21
N GLN A 579 -13.41 -13.17 16.19
CA GLN A 579 -12.89 -12.48 17.37
C GLN A 579 -13.67 -11.19 17.58
N GLN A 580 -14.05 -10.91 18.82
CA GLN A 580 -14.72 -9.68 19.19
C GLN A 580 -13.98 -9.06 20.37
N ASP A 581 -13.55 -7.83 20.20
CA ASP A 581 -12.87 -7.05 21.24
C ASP A 581 -13.70 -5.82 21.57
N ARG A 582 -13.83 -5.51 22.85
CA ARG A 582 -14.54 -4.33 23.36
C ARG A 582 -13.71 -3.71 24.46
N GLY A 583 -13.56 -2.41 24.44
CA GLY A 583 -12.74 -1.72 25.43
C GLY A 583 -13.26 -0.32 25.74
N TRP A 584 -13.00 0.13 26.96
CA TRP A 584 -13.15 1.49 27.38
C TRP A 584 -11.78 2.05 27.73
N PHE A 585 -11.56 3.30 27.46
CA PHE A 585 -10.33 3.97 27.87
C PHE A 585 -10.62 5.39 28.34
N VAL A 586 -9.74 5.89 29.19
CA VAL A 586 -9.67 7.30 29.61
C VAL A 586 -8.21 7.73 29.50
N GLN A 587 -7.98 8.86 28.90
CA GLN A 587 -6.67 9.47 28.75
C GLN A 587 -6.75 10.93 29.20
N GLY A 588 -5.72 11.41 29.88
CA GLY A 588 -5.55 12.82 30.29
C GLY A 588 -4.13 13.29 29.99
N GLU A 589 -4.02 14.51 29.57
CA GLU A 589 -2.74 15.23 29.31
C GLU A 589 -2.83 16.64 29.86
#